data_06ebdbc7e75a9f7865e402f806db414d
#
_entry.id   06ebdbc7e75a9f7865e402f806db414d
#
_cell.length_a   1.000
_cell.length_b   1.000
_cell.length_c   1.000
_cell.angle_alpha   90.00
_cell.angle_beta   90.00
_cell.angle_gamma   90.00
#
_symmetry.space_group_name_H-M   'P 1'
#
loop_
_entity.id
_entity.type
_entity.pdbx_description
1 polymer ?
#
loop_
_entity_poly.entity_id
_entity_poly.type
_entity_poly.pdbx_seq_one_letter_code
_entity_poly.pdbx_strand_id
1 'polypeptide(L)'
;MSDVYVLGVDMIKFGRFPDRTVPNIGAEAALMALDDAGLTIKDMQSMYCGNLGQANAMVGQRILQEIGQTGIPVVNCANACATGATAFREAWMSIKAGIYDVVLAVGVEQMGKGLLGGAGGGDGIPKEGLLGSGTMPCVFAEAGMEHSKDHGTTFE
;
A
#
# COMPACT_ATOMS: atom_id res chain seq x y z
N MET A 1 -18.88 8.60 -19.34
CA MET A 1 -17.86 8.47 -18.25
C MET A 1 -16.52 8.37 -18.95
N SER A 2 -15.58 9.25 -18.62
CA SER A 2 -14.22 9.24 -19.21
C SER A 2 -13.44 8.00 -18.73
N ASP A 3 -12.58 7.47 -19.58
CA ASP A 3 -11.68 6.40 -19.19
C ASP A 3 -10.56 6.97 -18.28
N VAL A 4 -10.03 6.15 -17.39
CA VAL A 4 -8.91 6.47 -16.51
C VAL A 4 -7.72 5.64 -16.94
N TYR A 5 -6.58 6.28 -17.10
CA TYR A 5 -5.36 5.66 -17.56
C TYR A 5 -4.28 5.71 -16.49
N VAL A 6 -3.44 4.70 -16.44
CA VAL A 6 -2.20 4.72 -15.67
C VAL A 6 -1.11 5.28 -16.59
N LEU A 7 -0.53 6.41 -16.22
CA LEU A 7 0.48 7.11 -17.02
C LEU A 7 1.90 6.64 -16.70
N GLY A 8 2.16 6.26 -15.48
CA GLY A 8 3.44 5.71 -15.05
C GLY A 8 3.28 4.84 -13.82
N VAL A 9 4.18 3.88 -13.66
CA VAL A 9 4.20 2.93 -12.56
C VAL A 9 5.63 2.49 -12.27
N ASP A 10 5.98 2.47 -11.00
CA ASP A 10 7.24 1.87 -10.57
C ASP A 10 7.16 1.43 -9.11
N MET A 11 8.17 0.71 -8.66
CA MET A 11 8.33 0.29 -7.27
C MET A 11 9.81 0.10 -6.93
N ILE A 12 10.19 0.40 -5.71
CA ILE A 12 11.52 0.07 -5.22
C ILE A 12 11.70 -1.45 -5.08
N LYS A 13 12.92 -1.91 -5.14
CA LYS A 13 13.23 -3.31 -4.78
C LYS A 13 12.86 -3.56 -3.31
N PHE A 14 12.09 -4.60 -3.05
CA PHE A 14 11.75 -4.98 -1.68
C PHE A 14 12.99 -5.43 -0.92
N GLY A 15 13.06 -5.04 0.35
CA GLY A 15 14.23 -5.32 1.18
C GLY A 15 14.07 -4.80 2.61
N ARG A 16 15.14 -4.87 3.35
CA ARG A 16 15.23 -4.28 4.70
C ARG A 16 16.02 -2.98 4.61
N PHE A 17 15.42 -1.91 5.10
CA PHE A 17 15.98 -0.56 5.05
C PHE A 17 16.05 0.05 6.47
N PRO A 18 16.92 -0.47 7.36
CA PRO A 18 16.93 -0.06 8.77
C PRO A 18 17.24 1.42 8.98
N ASP A 19 17.97 2.03 8.04
CA ASP A 19 18.42 3.41 8.11
C ASP A 19 17.52 4.39 7.34
N ARG A 20 16.39 3.91 6.82
CA ARG A 20 15.44 4.72 6.05
C ARG A 20 14.11 4.83 6.76
N THR A 21 13.43 5.95 6.58
CA THR A 21 12.07 6.17 7.08
C THR A 21 11.02 5.71 6.05
N VAL A 22 9.82 5.41 6.51
CA VAL A 22 8.69 5.07 5.62
C VAL A 22 8.44 6.18 4.57
N PRO A 23 8.38 7.48 4.93
CA PRO A 23 8.26 8.53 3.93
C PRO A 23 9.39 8.54 2.90
N ASN A 24 10.64 8.33 3.32
CA ASN A 24 11.79 8.30 2.40
C ASN A 24 11.69 7.14 1.39
N ILE A 25 11.24 5.98 1.83
CA ILE A 25 11.00 4.82 0.95
C ILE A 25 9.87 5.11 -0.04
N GLY A 26 8.77 5.70 0.45
CA GLY A 26 7.63 6.08 -0.39
C GLY A 26 7.97 7.20 -1.37
N ALA A 27 8.82 8.15 -0.98
CA ALA A 27 9.28 9.22 -1.84
C ALA A 27 10.07 8.71 -3.05
N GLU A 28 10.97 7.74 -2.85
CA GLU A 28 11.70 7.11 -3.96
C GLU A 28 10.76 6.46 -4.95
N ALA A 29 9.84 5.61 -4.50
CA ALA A 29 8.86 4.97 -5.39
C ALA A 29 7.98 5.98 -6.12
N ALA A 30 7.56 7.06 -5.45
CA ALA A 30 6.78 8.12 -6.04
C ALA A 30 7.54 8.86 -7.15
N LEU A 31 8.81 9.19 -6.92
CA LEU A 31 9.65 9.84 -7.94
C LEU A 31 9.90 8.94 -9.13
N MET A 32 10.14 7.65 -8.92
CA MET A 32 10.32 6.67 -10.01
C MET A 32 9.06 6.56 -10.87
N ALA A 33 7.88 6.48 -10.27
CA ALA A 33 6.61 6.44 -11.01
C ALA A 33 6.33 7.74 -11.77
N LEU A 34 6.69 8.90 -11.21
CA LEU A 34 6.58 10.19 -11.89
C LEU A 34 7.55 10.28 -13.08
N ASP A 35 8.76 9.76 -12.94
CA ASP A 35 9.76 9.71 -14.01
C ASP A 35 9.29 8.81 -15.16
N ASP A 36 8.74 7.63 -14.86
CA ASP A 36 8.14 6.72 -15.86
C ASP A 36 7.00 7.39 -16.62
N ALA A 37 6.20 8.22 -15.95
CA ALA A 37 5.14 9.01 -16.59
C ALA A 37 5.66 10.21 -17.40
N GLY A 38 6.93 10.60 -17.26
CA GLY A 38 7.46 11.86 -17.79
C GLY A 38 6.85 13.10 -17.13
N LEU A 39 6.42 12.98 -15.87
CA LEU A 39 5.74 14.02 -15.09
C LEU A 39 6.53 14.39 -13.84
N THR A 40 6.11 15.43 -13.18
CA THR A 40 6.67 15.90 -11.91
C THR A 40 5.58 16.02 -10.85
N ILE A 41 5.96 16.17 -9.59
CA ILE A 41 4.98 16.40 -8.52
C ILE A 41 4.17 17.69 -8.74
N LYS A 42 4.65 18.64 -9.52
CA LYS A 42 3.93 19.88 -9.84
C LYS A 42 2.73 19.67 -10.77
N ASP A 43 2.73 18.56 -11.50
CA ASP A 43 1.66 18.19 -12.41
C ASP A 43 0.51 17.48 -11.66
N MET A 44 0.76 17.04 -10.44
CA MET A 44 -0.22 16.31 -9.62
C MET A 44 -1.19 17.27 -8.93
N GLN A 45 -2.47 16.93 -8.98
CA GLN A 45 -3.56 17.70 -8.34
C GLN A 45 -3.93 17.14 -6.96
N SER A 46 -3.63 15.89 -6.67
CA SER A 46 -3.84 15.25 -5.37
C SER A 46 -2.94 14.03 -5.21
N MET A 47 -2.72 13.59 -3.96
CA MET A 47 -2.02 12.35 -3.66
C MET A 47 -2.82 11.46 -2.72
N TYR A 48 -2.85 10.17 -3.02
CA TYR A 48 -3.46 9.12 -2.21
C TYR A 48 -2.36 8.21 -1.68
N CYS A 49 -2.20 8.19 -0.36
CA CYS A 49 -1.12 7.44 0.30
C CYS A 49 -1.68 6.33 1.18
N GLY A 50 -1.31 5.11 0.87
CA GLY A 50 -1.62 3.93 1.67
C GLY A 50 -0.47 3.54 2.60
N ASN A 51 -0.73 3.54 3.90
CA ASN A 51 0.17 3.02 4.92
C ASN A 51 -0.64 2.49 6.12
N LEU A 52 -0.27 1.35 6.66
CA LEU A 52 -0.94 0.73 7.79
C LEU A 52 -0.22 1.02 9.12
N GLY A 53 1.07 0.72 9.18
CA GLY A 53 1.83 0.75 10.45
C GLY A 53 2.02 2.14 11.05
N GLN A 54 1.93 3.19 10.23
CA GLN A 54 2.02 4.59 10.63
C GLN A 54 0.82 5.40 10.13
N ALA A 55 -0.37 4.80 10.09
CA ALA A 55 -1.57 5.38 9.48
C ALA A 55 -1.93 6.78 10.02
N ASN A 56 -1.67 7.04 11.29
CA ASN A 56 -1.94 8.33 11.94
C ASN A 56 -0.74 9.30 11.92
N ALA A 57 0.35 8.97 11.24
CA ALA A 57 1.58 9.77 11.19
C ALA A 57 1.69 10.64 9.92
N MET A 58 0.60 10.84 9.19
CA MET A 58 0.53 11.68 7.98
C MET A 58 1.63 11.33 6.96
N VAL A 59 1.77 10.04 6.65
CA VAL A 59 2.85 9.52 5.80
C VAL A 59 2.87 10.21 4.43
N GLY A 60 1.71 10.41 3.81
CA GLY A 60 1.61 11.07 2.52
C GLY A 60 2.12 12.51 2.53
N GLN A 61 1.77 13.32 3.54
CA GLN A 61 2.29 14.69 3.66
C GLN A 61 3.81 14.69 3.87
N ARG A 62 4.33 13.71 4.60
CA ARG A 62 5.78 13.56 4.80
C ARG A 62 6.50 13.11 3.53
N ILE A 63 5.85 12.31 2.67
CA ILE A 63 6.37 12.01 1.33
C ILE A 63 6.43 13.30 0.51
N LEU A 64 5.35 14.11 0.48
CA LEU A 64 5.36 15.39 -0.22
C LEU A 64 6.46 16.34 0.27
N GLN A 65 6.78 16.29 1.56
CA GLN A 65 7.88 17.08 2.12
C GLN A 65 9.22 16.71 1.47
N GLU A 66 9.42 15.46 1.10
CA GLU A 66 10.66 14.97 0.48
C GLU A 66 10.69 15.20 -1.05
N ILE A 67 9.55 15.06 -1.74
CA ILE A 67 9.50 15.15 -3.20
C ILE A 67 9.07 16.50 -3.74
N GLY A 68 8.51 17.37 -2.89
CA GLY A 68 8.12 18.75 -3.22
C GLY A 68 6.81 19.14 -2.54
N GLN A 69 6.86 20.23 -1.78
CA GLN A 69 5.71 20.79 -1.05
C GLN A 69 4.85 21.66 -1.98
N THR A 70 4.04 21.04 -2.82
CA THR A 70 3.18 21.74 -3.78
C THR A 70 1.86 22.24 -3.18
N GLY A 71 1.53 21.81 -1.97
CA GLY A 71 0.25 22.16 -1.32
C GLY A 71 -0.96 21.40 -1.83
N ILE A 72 -0.78 20.36 -2.62
CA ILE A 72 -1.87 19.50 -3.10
C ILE A 72 -2.54 18.75 -1.95
N PRO A 73 -3.84 18.45 -2.04
CA PRO A 73 -4.54 17.60 -1.08
C PRO A 73 -3.91 16.22 -0.98
N VAL A 74 -3.83 15.68 0.24
CA VAL A 74 -3.35 14.33 0.51
C VAL A 74 -4.38 13.55 1.29
N VAL A 75 -4.73 12.37 0.80
CA VAL A 75 -5.57 11.40 1.51
C VAL A 75 -4.69 10.25 1.98
N ASN A 76 -4.59 10.05 3.29
CA ASN A 76 -3.95 8.86 3.86
C ASN A 76 -5.03 7.82 4.13
N CYS A 77 -4.80 6.58 3.73
CA CYS A 77 -5.72 5.47 3.93
C CYS A 77 -5.01 4.25 4.52
N ALA A 78 -5.77 3.47 5.25
CA ALA A 78 -5.34 2.20 5.84
C ALA A 78 -6.46 1.16 5.70
N ASN A 79 -6.12 -0.01 5.16
CA ASN A 79 -7.05 -1.12 4.96
C ASN A 79 -6.30 -2.46 5.02
N ALA A 80 -5.57 -2.68 6.10
CA ALA A 80 -4.75 -3.87 6.29
C ALA A 80 -3.90 -4.21 5.03
N CYS A 81 -3.93 -5.45 4.57
CA CYS A 81 -3.17 -5.89 3.39
C CYS A 81 -3.64 -5.23 2.07
N ALA A 82 -4.85 -4.70 2.03
CA ALA A 82 -5.43 -4.03 0.86
C ALA A 82 -5.17 -2.50 0.83
N THR A 83 -4.33 -1.98 1.72
CA THR A 83 -4.09 -0.55 1.88
C THR A 83 -3.62 0.13 0.59
N GLY A 84 -2.66 -0.45 -0.13
CA GLY A 84 -2.18 0.09 -1.41
C GLY A 84 -3.25 0.09 -2.50
N ALA A 85 -4.00 -1.02 -2.61
CA ALA A 85 -5.13 -1.12 -3.53
C ALA A 85 -6.25 -0.12 -3.20
N THR A 86 -6.45 0.17 -1.91
CA THR A 86 -7.41 1.20 -1.47
C THR A 86 -6.95 2.59 -1.91
N ALA A 87 -5.69 2.95 -1.72
CA ALA A 87 -5.15 4.23 -2.21
C ALA A 87 -5.34 4.38 -3.72
N PHE A 88 -5.04 3.34 -4.48
CA PHE A 88 -5.24 3.33 -5.94
C PHE A 88 -6.72 3.47 -6.32
N ARG A 89 -7.62 2.76 -5.63
CA ARG A 89 -9.06 2.87 -5.86
C ARG A 89 -9.58 4.29 -5.59
N GLU A 90 -9.18 4.92 -4.51
CA GLU A 90 -9.61 6.30 -4.19
C GLU A 90 -9.09 7.30 -5.24
N ALA A 91 -7.85 7.14 -5.69
CA ALA A 91 -7.29 7.90 -6.81
C ALA A 91 -8.12 7.73 -8.09
N TRP A 92 -8.41 6.50 -8.47
CA TRP A 92 -9.26 6.18 -9.63
C TRP A 92 -10.66 6.80 -9.51
N MET A 93 -11.28 6.70 -8.34
CA MET A 93 -12.63 7.26 -8.09
C MET A 93 -12.64 8.77 -8.22
N SER A 94 -11.61 9.46 -7.75
CA SER A 94 -11.52 10.92 -7.84
C SER A 94 -11.44 11.41 -9.28
N ILE A 95 -10.70 10.72 -10.14
CA ILE A 95 -10.65 11.01 -11.59
C ILE A 95 -11.99 10.66 -12.25
N LYS A 96 -12.56 9.50 -11.95
CA LYS A 96 -13.87 9.10 -12.51
C LYS A 96 -14.99 10.07 -12.15
N ALA A 97 -14.94 10.65 -10.96
CA ALA A 97 -15.88 11.66 -10.49
C ALA A 97 -15.63 13.05 -11.09
N GLY A 98 -14.54 13.24 -11.84
CA GLY A 98 -14.16 14.53 -12.43
C GLY A 98 -13.68 15.57 -11.41
N ILE A 99 -13.20 15.11 -10.24
CA ILE A 99 -12.65 16.00 -9.21
C ILE A 99 -11.24 16.44 -9.60
N TYR A 100 -10.46 15.52 -10.14
CA TYR A 100 -9.09 15.73 -10.61
C TYR A 100 -8.87 15.07 -11.96
N ASP A 101 -7.87 15.56 -12.70
CA ASP A 101 -7.46 14.99 -13.99
C ASP A 101 -6.22 14.11 -13.85
N VAL A 102 -5.30 14.48 -12.96
CA VAL A 102 -4.03 13.77 -12.72
C VAL A 102 -3.76 13.67 -11.22
N VAL A 103 -3.54 12.46 -10.74
CA VAL A 103 -3.28 12.21 -9.31
C VAL A 103 -2.18 11.16 -9.14
N LEU A 104 -1.55 11.16 -7.97
CA LEU A 104 -0.53 10.19 -7.57
C LEU A 104 -1.11 9.23 -6.53
N ALA A 105 -0.94 7.92 -6.73
CA ALA A 105 -1.23 6.91 -5.72
C ALA A 105 0.08 6.24 -5.26
N VAL A 106 0.32 6.20 -3.96
CA VAL A 106 1.53 5.61 -3.36
C VAL A 106 1.11 4.63 -2.26
N GLY A 107 1.65 3.41 -2.29
CA GLY A 107 1.56 2.47 -1.18
C GLY A 107 2.95 2.24 -0.60
N VAL A 108 3.11 2.39 0.69
CA VAL A 108 4.40 2.21 1.36
C VAL A 108 4.24 1.59 2.74
N GLU A 109 5.10 0.64 3.06
CA GLU A 109 5.15 0.05 4.39
C GLU A 109 6.57 -0.38 4.74
N GLN A 110 6.91 -0.28 6.01
CA GLN A 110 8.12 -0.85 6.58
C GLN A 110 7.70 -1.80 7.72
N MET A 111 7.58 -3.07 7.38
CA MET A 111 7.13 -4.06 8.34
C MET A 111 8.17 -4.32 9.42
N GLY A 112 7.89 -3.89 10.65
CA GLY A 112 8.66 -4.26 11.83
C GLY A 112 8.32 -5.68 12.31
N LYS A 113 9.10 -6.18 13.28
CA LYS A 113 8.76 -7.42 13.98
C LYS A 113 7.37 -7.28 14.63
N GLY A 114 6.45 -8.18 14.32
CA GLY A 114 5.12 -8.22 14.90
C GLY A 114 4.01 -7.60 14.04
N LEU A 115 4.29 -6.88 12.96
CA LEU A 115 3.23 -6.38 12.07
C LEU A 115 2.45 -7.50 11.39
N LEU A 116 3.11 -8.63 11.11
CA LEU A 116 2.49 -9.87 10.62
C LEU A 116 2.13 -10.85 11.74
N GLY A 117 2.51 -10.54 12.97
CA GLY A 117 2.09 -11.27 14.17
C GLY A 117 0.60 -11.08 14.37
N GLY A 118 -0.08 -12.15 14.71
CA GLY A 118 -1.52 -12.26 14.77
C GLY A 118 -2.22 -11.02 15.27
N ALA A 119 -3.37 -10.77 14.74
CA ALA A 119 -4.21 -9.61 15.03
C ALA A 119 -4.09 -9.22 16.51
N GLY A 120 -3.33 -8.15 16.73
CA GLY A 120 -3.05 -7.70 18.10
C GLY A 120 -4.34 -7.47 18.83
N GLY A 121 -4.55 -8.19 19.91
CA GLY A 121 -5.39 -7.82 21.03
C GLY A 121 -6.82 -7.31 20.80
N GLY A 122 -7.42 -7.57 19.66
CA GLY A 122 -8.85 -7.44 19.47
C GLY A 122 -9.51 -8.81 19.57
N ASP A 123 -10.79 -8.88 19.83
CA ASP A 123 -11.61 -10.09 19.86
C ASP A 123 -11.58 -10.77 18.47
N GLY A 124 -10.38 -11.26 18.14
CA GLY A 124 -10.00 -11.71 16.82
C GLY A 124 -10.68 -13.00 16.42
N ILE A 125 -10.35 -13.46 15.25
CA ILE A 125 -10.71 -14.77 14.69
C ILE A 125 -10.68 -15.84 15.79
N PRO A 126 -11.77 -16.58 16.01
CA PRO A 126 -11.83 -17.63 17.03
C PRO A 126 -10.64 -18.57 16.93
N LYS A 127 -9.94 -18.77 18.03
CA LYS A 127 -8.75 -19.64 18.08
C LYS A 127 -9.03 -21.09 17.71
N GLU A 128 -10.29 -21.48 17.72
CA GLU A 128 -10.73 -22.85 17.43
C GLU A 128 -10.53 -23.28 15.97
N GLY A 129 -10.24 -22.37 15.06
CA GLY A 129 -9.95 -22.69 13.65
C GLY A 129 -8.49 -22.53 13.26
N LEU A 130 -7.62 -22.08 14.17
CA LEU A 130 -6.23 -21.80 13.89
C LEU A 130 -5.33 -22.87 14.53
N LEU A 131 -5.01 -23.89 13.77
CA LEU A 131 -3.89 -24.78 14.07
C LEU A 131 -2.62 -24.06 13.65
N GLY A 132 -1.80 -23.63 14.60
CA GLY A 132 -0.51 -23.03 14.28
C GLY A 132 -0.26 -21.68 14.94
N SER A 133 0.64 -20.90 14.38
CA SER A 133 1.22 -19.70 15.01
C SER A 133 0.35 -18.46 14.89
N GLY A 134 -0.81 -18.39 14.50
CA GLY A 134 -1.66 -17.19 14.40
C GLY A 134 -1.01 -16.01 13.62
N THR A 135 0.09 -16.25 12.91
CA THR A 135 0.69 -15.27 12.02
C THR A 135 0.06 -15.42 10.62
N MET A 136 -0.10 -14.30 9.92
CA MET A 136 -0.75 -14.31 8.60
C MET A 136 -0.10 -15.28 7.60
N PRO A 137 1.24 -15.39 7.49
CA PRO A 137 1.85 -16.41 6.62
C PRO A 137 1.44 -17.85 6.94
N CYS A 138 1.28 -18.18 8.20
CA CYS A 138 0.83 -19.53 8.60
C CYS A 138 -0.64 -19.76 8.26
N VAL A 139 -1.51 -18.78 8.50
CA VAL A 139 -2.93 -18.86 8.14
C VAL A 139 -3.11 -19.10 6.64
N PHE A 140 -2.39 -18.37 5.80
CA PHE A 140 -2.43 -18.57 4.34
C PHE A 140 -1.79 -19.90 3.91
N ALA A 141 -0.74 -20.35 4.60
CA ALA A 141 -0.15 -21.66 4.33
C ALA A 141 -1.11 -22.82 4.66
N GLU A 142 -1.82 -22.73 5.77
CA GLU A 142 -2.86 -23.72 6.15
C GLU A 142 -3.98 -23.77 5.11
N ALA A 143 -4.49 -22.61 4.67
CA ALA A 143 -5.48 -22.53 3.61
C ALA A 143 -4.97 -23.13 2.28
N GLY A 144 -3.70 -22.86 1.94
CA GLY A 144 -3.06 -23.44 0.77
C GLY A 144 -2.89 -24.95 0.85
N MET A 145 -2.57 -25.48 2.02
CA MET A 145 -2.47 -26.92 2.25
C MET A 145 -3.84 -27.62 2.12
N GLU A 146 -4.89 -27.02 2.66
CA GLU A 146 -6.25 -27.54 2.54
C GLU A 146 -6.72 -27.53 1.08
N HIS A 147 -6.48 -26.44 0.37
CA HIS A 147 -6.74 -26.34 -1.07
C HIS A 147 -5.99 -27.45 -1.85
N SER A 148 -4.72 -27.67 -1.55
CA SER A 148 -3.93 -28.73 -2.20
C SER A 148 -4.50 -30.12 -1.95
N LYS A 149 -4.95 -30.39 -0.74
CA LYS A 149 -5.59 -31.64 -0.36
C LYS A 149 -6.90 -31.88 -1.14
N ASP A 150 -7.74 -30.84 -1.25
CA ASP A 150 -9.07 -30.95 -1.84
C ASP A 150 -9.04 -30.96 -3.38
N HIS A 151 -8.05 -30.28 -3.98
CA HIS A 151 -7.96 -30.06 -5.43
C HIS A 151 -6.73 -30.70 -6.09
N GLY A 152 -5.87 -31.37 -5.33
CA GLY A 152 -4.66 -32.05 -5.86
C GLY A 152 -3.60 -31.07 -6.40
N THR A 153 -3.64 -29.80 -6.03
CA THR A 153 -2.62 -28.82 -6.41
C THR A 153 -1.30 -29.12 -5.71
N THR A 154 -0.20 -29.11 -6.44
CA THR A 154 1.16 -29.34 -5.91
C THR A 154 1.96 -28.05 -5.86
N PHE A 155 3.12 -28.07 -5.21
CA PHE A 155 4.07 -26.97 -5.17
C PHE A 155 4.97 -26.86 -6.41
N GLU A 156 4.83 -27.80 -7.37
CA GLU A 156 5.60 -27.85 -8.61
C GLU A 156 4.84 -27.24 -9.79
#